data_5de60a861169ee41274311b06356f11e
#
_entry.id   5de60a861169ee41274311b06356f11e
#
_cell.length_a   1.000
_cell.length_b   1.000
_cell.length_c   1.000
_cell.angle_alpha   90.00
_cell.angle_beta   90.00
_cell.angle_gamma   90.00
#
_symmetry.space_group_name_H-M   'P 1'
#
loop_
_entity.id
_entity.type
_entity.pdbx_description
1 polymer ?
#
loop_
_entity_poly.entity_id
_entity_poly.type
_entity_poly.pdbx_seq_one_letter_code
_entity_poly.pdbx_strand_id
1 'polypeptide(L)'
;MSKYTYRHESDWKLRNLNRVAEPKCEQYIKRRMLPYVRYGLDALDSNVPMFRIPKMIRSAPDFIVFNEDDKPYFFEAKAFKKTIKLKIGDLRCYREWNKQMPLKFFFYYVGEGTYCEANFDEIVEVIIKNKPEIKSYPERVDNKYYELYTSWLPNFSNF
;
A
#
# COMPACT_ATOMS: atom_id res chain seq x y z
N MET A 1 25.47 5.37 -7.47
CA MET A 1 24.36 5.20 -8.46
C MET A 1 23.80 3.78 -8.32
N SER A 2 22.58 3.67 -7.82
CA SER A 2 21.92 2.37 -7.74
C SER A 2 21.56 1.89 -9.14
N LYS A 3 22.21 0.83 -9.61
CA LYS A 3 21.92 0.16 -10.88
C LYS A 3 20.65 -0.71 -10.80
N TYR A 4 19.57 -0.21 -10.22
CA TYR A 4 18.30 -0.88 -10.33
C TYR A 4 17.64 -0.45 -11.64
N THR A 5 18.01 -1.10 -12.72
CA THR A 5 17.26 -1.05 -13.98
C THR A 5 15.89 -1.66 -13.73
N TYR A 6 14.86 -0.81 -13.70
CA TYR A 6 13.48 -1.29 -13.75
C TYR A 6 13.28 -1.99 -15.08
N ARG A 7 12.88 -3.25 -15.02
CA ARG A 7 12.65 -4.04 -16.24
C ARG A 7 11.50 -3.51 -17.07
N HIS A 8 10.56 -2.75 -16.43
CA HIS A 8 9.31 -2.32 -17.08
C HIS A 8 8.88 -0.92 -16.62
N GLU A 9 8.26 -0.17 -17.53
CA GLU A 9 7.71 1.18 -17.27
C GLU A 9 6.64 1.18 -16.17
N SER A 10 5.86 0.11 -16.05
CA SER A 10 4.86 -0.06 -14.99
C SER A 10 5.48 -0.09 -13.59
N ASP A 11 6.64 -0.72 -13.43
CA ASP A 11 7.36 -0.77 -12.14
C ASP A 11 7.86 0.63 -11.75
N TRP A 12 8.33 1.40 -12.73
CA TRP A 12 8.78 2.79 -12.50
C TRP A 12 7.62 3.70 -12.10
N LYS A 13 6.46 3.59 -12.79
CA LYS A 13 5.25 4.37 -12.46
C LYS A 13 4.73 4.04 -11.06
N LEU A 14 4.68 2.77 -10.69
CA LEU A 14 4.26 2.33 -9.35
C LEU A 14 5.20 2.85 -8.26
N ARG A 15 6.51 2.80 -8.50
CA ARG A 15 7.48 3.30 -7.53
C ARG A 15 7.38 4.81 -7.33
N ASN A 16 7.14 5.59 -8.39
CA ASN A 16 6.92 7.02 -8.25
C ASN A 16 5.66 7.34 -7.42
N LEU A 17 4.61 6.52 -7.51
CA LEU A 17 3.44 6.64 -6.66
C LEU A 17 3.76 6.28 -5.21
N ASN A 18 4.52 5.24 -4.95
CA ASN A 18 4.96 4.86 -3.59
C ASN A 18 5.82 5.94 -2.95
N ARG A 19 6.70 6.61 -3.72
CA ARG A 19 7.48 7.76 -3.23
C ARG A 19 6.62 8.95 -2.79
N VAL A 20 5.38 9.04 -3.25
CA VAL A 20 4.42 10.04 -2.79
C VAL A 20 3.62 9.52 -1.61
N ALA A 21 3.24 8.25 -1.62
CA ALA A 21 2.36 7.65 -0.61
C ALA A 21 2.97 7.66 0.79
N GLU A 22 4.18 7.14 0.94
CA GLU A 22 4.83 7.03 2.25
C GLU A 22 5.07 8.37 2.93
N PRO A 23 5.64 9.42 2.28
CA PRO A 23 5.80 10.73 2.89
C PRO A 23 4.46 11.37 3.28
N LYS A 24 3.41 11.18 2.49
CA LYS A 24 2.07 11.68 2.80
C LYS A 24 1.47 10.95 4.01
N CYS A 25 1.60 9.63 4.05
CA CYS A 25 1.18 8.83 5.20
C CYS A 25 1.92 9.26 6.48
N GLU A 26 3.24 9.41 6.40
CA GLU A 26 4.04 9.86 7.55
C GLU A 26 3.65 11.26 8.02
N GLN A 27 3.40 12.18 7.07
CA GLN A 27 2.90 13.52 7.41
C GLN A 27 1.53 13.46 8.09
N TYR A 28 0.65 12.57 7.65
CA TYR A 28 -0.65 12.33 8.26
C TYR A 28 -0.51 11.82 9.71
N ILE A 29 0.35 10.83 9.94
CA ILE A 29 0.63 10.27 11.27
C ILE A 29 1.15 11.37 12.21
N LYS A 30 2.11 12.17 11.74
CA LYS A 30 2.71 13.29 12.49
C LYS A 30 1.68 14.37 12.85
N ARG A 31 0.79 14.74 11.92
CA ARG A 31 -0.28 15.73 12.19
C ARG A 31 -1.23 15.27 13.29
N ARG A 32 -1.45 13.96 13.39
CA ARG A 32 -2.26 13.36 14.45
C ARG A 32 -1.49 13.08 15.72
N MET A 33 -0.20 13.42 15.76
CA MET A 33 0.70 13.18 16.90
C MET A 33 0.71 11.72 17.38
N LEU A 34 0.53 10.76 16.45
CA LEU A 34 0.55 9.34 16.76
C LEU A 34 1.99 8.83 16.80
N PRO A 35 2.37 8.07 17.83
CA PRO A 35 3.66 7.38 17.83
C PRO A 35 3.73 6.34 16.71
N TYR A 36 4.88 6.22 16.05
CA TYR A 36 5.06 5.28 14.95
C TYR A 36 6.51 4.85 14.78
N VAL A 37 6.68 3.73 14.08
CA VAL A 37 7.98 3.21 13.63
C VAL A 37 7.86 2.92 12.13
N ARG A 38 8.87 3.29 11.35
CA ARG A 38 9.00 2.80 9.97
C ARG A 38 9.35 1.32 10.04
N TYR A 39 8.61 0.48 9.30
CA TYR A 39 8.73 -0.97 9.40
C TYR A 39 9.06 -1.63 8.06
N GLY A 40 8.47 -1.15 6.98
CA GLY A 40 8.63 -1.70 5.64
C GLY A 40 10.10 -1.70 5.16
N LEU A 41 10.40 -2.63 4.27
CA LEU A 41 11.71 -2.75 3.67
C LEU A 41 11.87 -1.69 2.57
N ASP A 42 12.77 -0.73 2.76
CA ASP A 42 13.17 0.18 1.69
C ASP A 42 14.24 -0.51 0.81
N ALA A 43 13.93 -0.65 -0.48
CA ALA A 43 14.87 -1.21 -1.45
C ALA A 43 16.15 -0.38 -1.60
N LEU A 44 16.13 0.89 -1.22
CA LEU A 44 17.29 1.79 -1.29
C LEU A 44 18.29 1.52 -0.17
N ASP A 45 17.81 1.04 0.98
CA ASP A 45 18.62 0.77 2.15
C ASP A 45 19.16 -0.68 2.16
N SER A 46 18.73 -1.49 1.20
CA SER A 46 19.14 -2.89 1.10
C SER A 46 20.27 -3.10 0.09
N ASN A 47 21.36 -3.68 0.53
CA ASN A 47 22.41 -4.21 -0.35
C ASN A 47 22.11 -5.62 -0.87
N VAL A 48 20.99 -6.20 -0.46
CA VAL A 48 20.50 -7.49 -0.95
C VAL A 48 19.53 -7.27 -2.11
N PRO A 49 19.71 -7.92 -3.26
CA PRO A 49 18.77 -7.82 -4.37
C PRO A 49 17.36 -8.24 -3.95
N MET A 50 16.37 -7.42 -4.29
CA MET A 50 14.97 -7.62 -3.87
C MET A 50 14.40 -8.99 -4.24
N PHE A 51 14.85 -9.59 -5.36
CA PHE A 51 14.37 -10.92 -5.77
C PHE A 51 14.87 -12.06 -4.85
N ARG A 52 15.91 -11.82 -4.04
CA ARG A 52 16.39 -12.76 -3.03
C ARG A 52 15.65 -12.66 -1.71
N ILE A 53 14.92 -11.58 -1.50
CA ILE A 53 14.16 -11.37 -0.27
C ILE A 53 12.81 -12.08 -0.39
N PRO A 54 12.42 -12.92 0.58
CA PRO A 54 11.11 -13.59 0.57
C PRO A 54 9.96 -12.59 0.38
N LYS A 55 8.95 -12.98 -0.38
CA LYS A 55 7.83 -12.10 -0.73
C LYS A 55 7.12 -11.51 0.49
N MET A 56 6.94 -12.30 1.55
CA MET A 56 6.36 -11.82 2.81
C MET A 56 7.12 -10.62 3.38
N ILE A 57 8.45 -10.69 3.41
CA ILE A 57 9.29 -9.60 3.92
C ILE A 57 9.22 -8.38 3.00
N ARG A 58 9.26 -8.60 1.67
CA ARG A 58 9.13 -7.50 0.69
C ARG A 58 7.78 -6.80 0.72
N SER A 59 6.75 -7.49 1.20
CA SER A 59 5.38 -6.99 1.33
C SER A 59 5.05 -6.61 2.77
N ALA A 60 6.07 -6.39 3.62
CA ALA A 60 5.85 -5.88 4.96
C ALA A 60 5.22 -4.47 4.86
N PRO A 61 4.25 -4.16 5.72
CA PRO A 61 3.64 -2.84 5.77
C PRO A 61 4.66 -1.73 6.05
N ASP A 62 4.37 -0.51 5.59
CA ASP A 62 5.32 0.61 5.66
C ASP A 62 5.59 1.09 7.09
N PHE A 63 4.55 1.07 7.95
CA PHE A 63 4.62 1.59 9.31
C PHE A 63 3.95 0.66 10.32
N ILE A 64 4.42 0.74 11.55
CA ILE A 64 3.67 0.36 12.76
C ILE A 64 3.29 1.66 13.45
N VAL A 65 2.01 1.86 13.68
CA VAL A 65 1.46 3.06 14.30
C VAL A 65 0.74 2.67 15.59
N PHE A 66 0.86 3.48 16.63
CA PHE A 66 0.15 3.28 17.89
C PHE A 66 -1.02 4.27 17.94
N ASN A 67 -2.23 3.75 18.21
CA ASN A 67 -3.39 4.62 18.38
C ASN A 67 -3.37 5.34 19.74
N GLU A 68 -4.41 6.11 20.03
CA GLU A 68 -4.54 6.88 21.28
C GLU A 68 -4.57 6.00 22.53
N ASP A 69 -4.92 4.70 22.40
CA ASP A 69 -4.92 3.71 23.48
C ASP A 69 -3.61 2.88 23.52
N ASP A 70 -2.55 3.34 22.88
CA ASP A 70 -1.26 2.65 22.72
C ASP A 70 -1.37 1.25 22.04
N LYS A 71 -2.45 1.02 21.29
CA LYS A 71 -2.61 -0.23 20.55
C LYS A 71 -1.96 -0.13 19.18
N PRO A 72 -1.04 -1.03 18.84
CA PRO A 72 -0.35 -1.01 17.56
C PRO A 72 -1.23 -1.53 16.42
N TYR A 73 -1.01 -0.97 15.23
CA TYR A 73 -1.54 -1.48 13.98
C TYR A 73 -0.53 -1.27 12.84
N PHE A 74 -0.57 -2.14 11.86
CA PHE A 74 0.15 -1.94 10.61
C PHE A 74 -0.52 -0.88 9.74
N PHE A 75 0.29 -0.05 9.09
CA PHE A 75 -0.21 0.97 8.20
C PHE A 75 0.54 0.92 6.88
N GLU A 76 -0.18 0.64 5.80
CA GLU A 76 0.32 0.50 4.43
C GLU A 76 -0.11 1.71 3.61
N ALA A 77 0.85 2.41 3.02
CA ALA A 77 0.60 3.59 2.22
C ALA A 77 0.48 3.25 0.73
N LYS A 78 -0.57 3.72 0.08
CA LYS A 78 -0.81 3.57 -1.36
C LYS A 78 -1.23 4.91 -1.96
N ALA A 79 -0.56 5.34 -3.04
CA ALA A 79 -1.01 6.46 -3.84
C ALA A 79 -1.54 5.99 -5.18
N PHE A 80 -2.48 6.73 -5.73
CA PHE A 80 -3.08 6.43 -7.02
C PHE A 80 -3.54 7.72 -7.74
N LYS A 81 -3.72 7.64 -9.06
CA LYS A 81 -4.14 8.78 -9.90
C LYS A 81 -5.58 8.71 -10.37
N LYS A 82 -6.13 7.52 -10.55
CA LYS A 82 -7.51 7.30 -11.05
C LYS A 82 -8.21 6.20 -10.26
N THR A 83 -7.62 5.02 -10.25
CA THR A 83 -8.14 3.83 -9.57
C THR A 83 -7.05 3.20 -8.74
N ILE A 84 -7.46 2.50 -7.70
CA ILE A 84 -6.54 1.79 -6.81
C ILE A 84 -6.30 0.39 -7.38
N LYS A 85 -5.04 0.07 -7.64
CA LYS A 85 -4.64 -1.26 -8.11
C LYS A 85 -4.02 -2.05 -6.96
N LEU A 86 -4.71 -3.07 -6.50
CA LEU A 86 -4.23 -3.96 -5.44
C LEU A 86 -3.82 -5.31 -6.04
N LYS A 87 -2.53 -5.59 -6.01
CA LYS A 87 -1.99 -6.87 -6.49
C LYS A 87 -2.50 -8.02 -5.63
N ILE A 88 -3.03 -9.05 -6.27
CA ILE A 88 -3.58 -10.22 -5.58
C ILE A 88 -2.51 -10.91 -4.72
N GLY A 89 -1.28 -10.97 -5.23
CA GLY A 89 -0.17 -11.53 -4.47
C GLY A 89 0.20 -10.72 -3.21
N ASP A 90 0.06 -9.39 -3.24
CA ASP A 90 0.31 -8.54 -2.08
C ASP A 90 -0.84 -8.65 -1.07
N LEU A 91 -2.10 -8.72 -1.55
CA LEU A 91 -3.26 -8.94 -0.68
C LEU A 91 -3.15 -10.26 0.12
N ARG A 92 -2.58 -11.31 -0.47
CA ARG A 92 -2.29 -12.57 0.24
C ARG A 92 -1.29 -12.35 1.38
N CYS A 93 -0.24 -11.58 1.15
CA CYS A 93 0.72 -11.23 2.19
C CYS A 93 0.09 -10.34 3.26
N TYR A 94 -0.69 -9.32 2.87
CA TYR A 94 -1.39 -8.45 3.82
C TYR A 94 -2.37 -9.20 4.70
N ARG A 95 -3.01 -10.25 4.21
CA ARG A 95 -3.84 -11.14 5.03
C ARG A 95 -3.03 -11.78 6.15
N GLU A 96 -1.82 -12.26 5.85
CA GLU A 96 -0.97 -12.87 6.87
C GLU A 96 -0.45 -11.84 7.88
N TRP A 97 -0.13 -10.62 7.43
CA TRP A 97 0.20 -9.51 8.31
C TRP A 97 -0.99 -9.11 9.20
N ASN A 98 -2.20 -9.02 8.63
CA ASN A 98 -3.41 -8.69 9.39
C ASN A 98 -3.78 -9.71 10.48
N LYS A 99 -3.33 -10.96 10.36
CA LYS A 99 -3.47 -11.97 11.43
C LYS A 99 -2.55 -11.71 12.62
N GLN A 100 -1.41 -11.05 12.39
CA GLN A 100 -0.46 -10.72 13.45
C GLN A 100 -0.89 -9.47 14.23
N MET A 101 -1.41 -8.48 13.53
CA MET A 101 -1.82 -7.21 14.08
C MET A 101 -2.73 -6.51 13.05
N PRO A 102 -3.76 -5.76 13.47
CA PRO A 102 -4.65 -5.08 12.54
C PRO A 102 -3.89 -4.31 11.48
N LEU A 103 -4.27 -4.47 10.21
CA LEU A 103 -3.67 -3.76 9.10
C LEU A 103 -4.66 -2.76 8.51
N LYS A 104 -4.23 -1.52 8.35
CA LYS A 104 -4.96 -0.45 7.69
C LYS A 104 -4.21 0.02 6.47
N PHE A 105 -4.95 0.51 5.48
CA PHE A 105 -4.42 1.21 4.32
C PHE A 105 -4.62 2.71 4.47
N PHE A 106 -3.62 3.46 4.05
CA PHE A 106 -3.71 4.89 3.77
C PHE A 106 -3.68 5.07 2.25
N PHE A 107 -4.81 5.41 1.67
CA PHE A 107 -4.93 5.69 0.26
C PHE A 107 -4.85 7.18 0.00
N TYR A 108 -3.87 7.61 -0.80
CA TYR A 108 -3.71 9.00 -1.20
C TYR A 108 -4.05 9.19 -2.68
N TYR A 109 -5.05 10.01 -2.96
CA TYR A 109 -5.46 10.36 -4.32
C TYR A 109 -4.68 11.56 -4.81
N VAL A 110 -3.66 11.32 -5.65
CA VAL A 110 -2.71 12.34 -6.10
C VAL A 110 -3.41 13.44 -6.90
N GLY A 111 -4.42 13.10 -7.71
CA GLY A 111 -5.13 14.06 -8.57
C GLY A 111 -5.93 15.11 -7.83
N GLU A 112 -6.44 14.76 -6.65
CA GLU A 112 -7.32 15.64 -5.86
C GLU A 112 -6.70 16.08 -4.53
N GLY A 113 -5.56 15.51 -4.15
CA GLY A 113 -4.92 15.81 -2.86
C GLY A 113 -5.76 15.33 -1.66
N THR A 114 -6.55 14.28 -1.86
CA THR A 114 -7.43 13.71 -0.83
C THR A 114 -6.91 12.35 -0.36
N TYR A 115 -7.37 11.89 0.78
CA TYR A 115 -6.99 10.59 1.33
C TYR A 115 -8.18 9.89 1.98
N CYS A 116 -8.08 8.58 2.13
CA CYS A 116 -8.93 7.81 3.03
C CYS A 116 -8.14 6.72 3.74
N GLU A 117 -8.64 6.32 4.90
CA GLU A 117 -8.19 5.12 5.60
C GLU A 117 -9.21 4.00 5.42
N ALA A 118 -8.73 2.77 5.29
CA ALA A 118 -9.58 1.60 5.26
C ALA A 118 -8.88 0.44 5.98
N ASN A 119 -9.61 -0.33 6.77
CA ASN A 119 -9.09 -1.55 7.35
C ASN A 119 -8.93 -2.63 6.25
N PHE A 120 -8.03 -3.57 6.45
CA PHE A 120 -7.86 -4.69 5.51
C PHE A 120 -9.17 -5.45 5.27
N ASP A 121 -9.96 -5.70 6.34
CA ASP A 121 -11.22 -6.43 6.23
C ASP A 121 -12.27 -5.64 5.43
N GLU A 122 -12.33 -4.31 5.57
CA GLU A 122 -13.19 -3.44 4.74
C GLU A 122 -12.81 -3.54 3.25
N ILE A 123 -11.53 -3.61 2.93
CA ILE A 123 -11.07 -3.80 1.55
C ILE A 123 -11.49 -5.17 1.02
N VAL A 124 -11.41 -6.22 1.82
CA VAL A 124 -11.88 -7.56 1.44
C VAL A 124 -13.39 -7.55 1.19
N GLU A 125 -14.18 -6.90 2.05
CA GLU A 125 -15.63 -6.73 1.86
C GLU A 125 -15.97 -5.97 0.58
N VAL A 126 -15.24 -4.88 0.28
CA VAL A 126 -15.39 -4.13 -0.98
C VAL A 126 -15.14 -5.01 -2.19
N ILE A 127 -14.12 -5.86 -2.17
CA ILE A 127 -13.81 -6.79 -3.25
C ILE A 127 -14.91 -7.84 -3.40
N ILE A 128 -15.38 -8.41 -2.30
CA ILE A 128 -16.44 -9.45 -2.31
C ILE A 128 -17.75 -8.86 -2.84
N LYS A 129 -18.12 -7.66 -2.38
CA LYS A 129 -19.37 -6.99 -2.75
C LYS A 129 -19.39 -6.56 -4.21
N ASN A 130 -18.32 -5.95 -4.69
CA ASN A 130 -18.27 -5.35 -6.03
C ASN A 130 -17.75 -6.30 -7.09
N LYS A 131 -17.12 -7.43 -6.71
CA LYS A 131 -16.59 -8.46 -7.60
C LYS A 131 -15.77 -7.88 -8.78
N PRO A 132 -14.74 -7.05 -8.50
CA PRO A 132 -13.96 -6.42 -9.55
C PRO A 132 -13.34 -7.46 -10.47
N GLU A 133 -13.26 -7.13 -11.76
CA GLU A 133 -12.57 -7.95 -12.73
C GLU A 133 -11.08 -8.09 -12.37
N ILE A 134 -10.54 -9.30 -12.51
CA ILE A 134 -9.12 -9.55 -12.35
C ILE A 134 -8.41 -9.11 -13.62
N LYS A 135 -7.55 -8.10 -13.48
CA LYS A 135 -6.73 -7.57 -14.57
C LYS A 135 -5.26 -7.99 -14.41
N SER A 136 -4.53 -7.95 -15.50
CA SER A 136 -3.08 -8.20 -15.52
C SER A 136 -2.35 -6.96 -16.03
N TYR A 137 -1.11 -6.78 -15.57
CA TYR A 137 -0.25 -5.76 -16.16
C TYR A 137 0.19 -6.19 -17.56
N PRO A 138 0.17 -5.30 -18.57
CA PRO A 138 0.50 -5.66 -19.95
C PRO A 138 1.86 -6.35 -20.10
N GLU A 139 2.83 -5.95 -19.28
CA GLU A 139 4.21 -6.44 -19.32
C GLU A 139 4.47 -7.64 -18.40
N ARG A 140 3.50 -7.98 -17.53
CA ARG A 140 3.58 -9.07 -16.54
C ARG A 140 2.23 -9.73 -16.37
N VAL A 141 1.90 -10.61 -17.29
CA VAL A 141 0.62 -11.33 -17.31
C VAL A 141 0.37 -12.11 -16.01
N ASP A 142 1.44 -12.58 -15.36
CA ASP A 142 1.37 -13.29 -14.07
C ASP A 142 1.05 -12.37 -12.88
N ASN A 143 1.24 -11.06 -13.04
CA ASN A 143 1.02 -10.09 -11.96
C ASN A 143 -0.41 -9.55 -12.03
N LYS A 144 -1.32 -10.28 -11.41
CA LYS A 144 -2.76 -9.97 -11.40
C LYS A 144 -3.10 -8.98 -10.29
N TYR A 145 -4.09 -8.12 -10.55
CA TYR A 145 -4.58 -7.13 -9.59
C TYR A 145 -6.10 -6.94 -9.68
N TYR A 146 -6.66 -6.47 -8.58
CA TYR A 146 -8.00 -5.88 -8.54
C TYR A 146 -7.89 -4.37 -8.77
N GLU A 147 -8.83 -3.82 -9.51
CA GLU A 147 -8.98 -2.38 -9.71
C GLU A 147 -10.17 -1.89 -8.91
N LEU A 148 -9.93 -1.05 -7.91
CA LEU A 148 -10.97 -0.50 -7.05
C LEU A 148 -11.23 0.95 -7.40
N TYR A 149 -12.50 1.34 -7.35
CA TYR A 149 -12.93 2.72 -7.56
C TYR A 149 -13.08 3.45 -6.23
N THR A 150 -12.80 4.75 -6.22
CA THR A 150 -12.91 5.59 -5.02
C THR A 150 -14.31 5.57 -4.42
N SER A 151 -15.35 5.46 -5.26
CA SER A 151 -16.75 5.37 -4.84
C SER A 151 -17.10 4.12 -4.02
N TRP A 152 -16.24 3.12 -4.02
CA TRP A 152 -16.43 1.89 -3.24
C TRP A 152 -15.79 1.94 -1.85
N LEU A 153 -14.96 2.95 -1.60
CA LEU A 153 -14.21 3.12 -0.37
C LEU A 153 -14.88 4.14 0.57
N PRO A 154 -14.46 4.21 1.84
CA PRO A 154 -14.87 5.28 2.73
C PRO A 154 -14.63 6.66 2.11
N ASN A 155 -15.35 7.67 2.60
CA ASN A 155 -15.25 9.03 2.09
C ASN A 155 -13.80 9.55 2.16
N PHE A 156 -13.36 10.12 1.05
CA PHE A 156 -12.08 10.81 0.98
C PHE A 156 -12.17 12.18 1.64
N SER A 157 -11.16 12.52 2.44
CA SER A 157 -11.01 13.80 3.11
C SER A 157 -9.87 14.59 2.49
N ASN A 158 -9.94 15.92 2.57
CA ASN A 158 -8.83 16.78 2.16
C ASN A 158 -7.60 16.51 3.05
N PHE A 159 -6.43 16.51 2.39
CA PHE A 159 -5.17 16.25 3.06
C PHE A 159 -4.61 17.50 3.74
#